data_ac6d6edb6f5486f9bb5438851f4c8fc9
#
_entry.id   ac6d6edb6f5486f9bb5438851f4c8fc9
#
_cell.length_a   1.000
_cell.length_b   1.000
_cell.length_c   1.000
_cell.angle_alpha   90.00
_cell.angle_beta   90.00
_cell.angle_gamma   90.00
#
_symmetry.space_group_name_H-M   'P 1'
#
loop_
_entity.id
_entity.type
_entity.pdbx_description
1 polymer ?
#
loop_
_entity_poly.entity_id
_entity_poly.type
_entity_poly.pdbx_seq_one_letter_code
_entity_poly.pdbx_strand_id
1 'polypeptide(L)'
;KDGKLIFRDEPLDDVFRKIGQVYNADIVVMDKDLAKHMYRATFQGETLDEILRLMKLTVPMKYIEKTFEKAMPNGVYSKRYIEVVRL
;
A
#
# COMPACT_ATOMS: atom_id res chain seq x y z
N LYS A 1 -9.67 18.26 -2.79
CA LYS A 1 -9.11 17.35 -3.40
C LYS A 1 -9.88 16.14 -3.57
N ASP A 2 -9.81 15.59 -4.60
CA ASP A 2 -10.65 14.56 -4.92
C ASP A 2 -10.25 13.26 -4.44
N GLY A 3 -9.05 13.05 -4.19
CA GLY A 3 -8.56 11.83 -3.65
C GLY A 3 -8.75 10.63 -4.55
N LYS A 4 -8.75 10.85 -5.86
CA LYS A 4 -8.90 9.74 -6.78
C LYS A 4 -7.54 9.18 -7.13
N LEU A 5 -7.37 7.87 -6.97
CA LEU A 5 -6.15 7.17 -7.35
C LEU A 5 -6.45 6.31 -8.56
N ILE A 6 -5.77 6.58 -9.67
CA ILE A 6 -6.00 5.87 -10.91
C ILE A 6 -4.71 5.14 -11.30
N PHE A 7 -4.80 3.82 -11.48
CA PHE A 7 -3.68 3.01 -11.92
C PHE A 7 -4.05 2.37 -13.25
N ARG A 8 -3.20 2.57 -14.26
CA ARG A 8 -3.44 2.06 -15.60
C ARG A 8 -2.30 1.15 -16.02
N ASP A 9 -2.39 -0.12 -15.63
CA ASP A 9 -1.38 -1.11 -15.97
C ASP A 9 -0.01 -0.69 -15.46
N GLU A 10 0.10 -0.50 -14.15
CA GLU A 10 1.34 -0.11 -13.48
C GLU A 10 1.83 -1.27 -12.63
N PRO A 11 3.15 -1.46 -12.51
CA PRO A 11 3.66 -2.53 -11.65
C PRO A 11 3.31 -2.25 -10.18
N LEU A 12 3.06 -3.32 -9.43
CA LEU A 12 2.63 -3.18 -8.04
C LEU A 12 3.61 -2.37 -7.21
N ASP A 13 4.91 -2.47 -7.51
CA ASP A 13 5.91 -1.64 -6.86
C ASP A 13 5.52 -0.17 -6.90
N ASP A 14 5.18 0.32 -8.09
CA ASP A 14 4.80 1.72 -8.28
C ASP A 14 3.45 2.02 -7.67
N VAL A 15 2.52 1.07 -7.79
CA VAL A 15 1.18 1.22 -7.23
C VAL A 15 1.26 1.46 -5.73
N PHE A 16 2.01 0.59 -5.03
CA PHE A 16 2.10 0.72 -3.57
C PHE A 16 2.89 1.93 -3.14
N ARG A 17 3.86 2.36 -3.94
CA ARG A 17 4.57 3.60 -3.61
C ARG A 17 3.63 4.78 -3.64
N LYS A 18 2.75 4.86 -4.65
CA LYS A 18 1.79 5.96 -4.75
C LYS A 18 0.74 5.90 -3.64
N ILE A 19 0.24 4.70 -3.34
CA ILE A 19 -0.70 4.52 -2.25
C ILE A 19 -0.07 4.95 -0.93
N GLY A 20 1.19 4.56 -0.71
CA GLY A 20 1.89 4.93 0.51
C GLY A 20 2.05 6.43 0.68
N GLN A 21 2.28 7.14 -0.41
CA GLN A 21 2.38 8.59 -0.36
C GLN A 21 1.08 9.23 0.07
N VAL A 22 -0.04 8.72 -0.44
CA VAL A 22 -1.34 9.30 -0.12
C VAL A 22 -1.74 9.02 1.33
N TYR A 23 -1.44 7.82 1.82
CA TYR A 23 -1.90 7.39 3.15
C TYR A 23 -0.81 7.44 4.22
N ASN A 24 0.35 7.99 3.87
CA ASN A 24 1.48 8.11 4.81
C ASN A 24 1.85 6.75 5.39
N ALA A 25 2.11 5.80 4.53
CA ALA A 25 2.49 4.45 4.91
C ALA A 25 3.63 3.99 4.02
N ASP A 26 4.51 3.14 4.55
CA ASP A 26 5.51 2.46 3.76
C ASP A 26 4.97 1.09 3.41
N ILE A 27 4.75 0.83 2.13
CA ILE A 27 4.23 -0.44 1.68
C ILE A 27 5.26 -1.03 0.73
N VAL A 28 5.84 -2.15 1.14
CA VAL A 28 6.96 -2.76 0.43
C VAL A 28 6.54 -4.13 -0.11
N VAL A 29 6.75 -4.35 -1.41
CA VAL A 29 6.48 -5.64 -2.01
C VAL A 29 7.74 -6.48 -1.89
N MET A 30 7.66 -7.61 -1.17
CA MET A 30 8.82 -8.40 -0.82
C MET A 30 9.20 -9.42 -1.89
N ASP A 31 8.31 -9.70 -2.82
CA ASP A 31 8.54 -10.68 -3.87
C ASP A 31 8.80 -9.97 -5.20
N LYS A 32 9.90 -10.34 -5.87
CA LYS A 32 10.30 -9.65 -7.10
C LYS A 32 9.31 -9.81 -8.23
N ASP A 33 8.75 -11.00 -8.38
CA ASP A 33 7.79 -11.23 -9.45
C ASP A 33 6.49 -10.51 -9.17
N LEU A 34 6.06 -10.51 -7.91
CA LEU A 34 4.85 -9.80 -7.52
C LEU A 34 5.02 -8.30 -7.72
N ALA A 35 6.21 -7.76 -7.46
CA ALA A 35 6.48 -6.34 -7.64
C ALA A 35 6.26 -5.89 -9.08
N LYS A 36 6.45 -6.81 -10.03
CA LYS A 36 6.29 -6.50 -11.45
C LYS A 36 4.89 -6.80 -11.97
N HIS A 37 4.02 -7.34 -11.12
CA HIS A 37 2.65 -7.68 -11.53
C HIS A 37 1.91 -6.38 -11.91
N MET A 38 1.34 -6.36 -13.10
CA MET A 38 0.67 -5.16 -13.60
C MET A 38 -0.71 -5.05 -12.99
N TYR A 39 -1.07 -3.84 -12.59
CA TYR A 39 -2.32 -3.62 -11.87
C TYR A 39 -3.07 -2.45 -12.47
N ARG A 40 -4.39 -2.59 -12.54
CA ARG A 40 -5.27 -1.54 -13.04
C ARG A 40 -6.44 -1.42 -12.08
N ALA A 41 -6.68 -0.21 -11.59
CA ALA A 41 -7.81 0.04 -10.71
C ALA A 41 -7.99 1.53 -10.50
N THR A 42 -9.16 1.92 -10.02
CA THR A 42 -9.43 3.28 -9.60
C THR A 42 -10.01 3.23 -8.21
N PHE A 43 -9.43 3.97 -7.30
CA PHE A 43 -9.93 4.08 -5.93
C PHE A 43 -10.32 5.53 -5.65
N GLN A 44 -11.41 5.70 -4.93
CA GLN A 44 -11.85 7.05 -4.57
C GLN A 44 -12.64 6.95 -3.26
N GLY A 45 -12.06 7.49 -2.20
CA GLY A 45 -12.74 7.51 -0.91
C GLY A 45 -12.52 6.30 -0.03
N GLU A 46 -11.82 5.27 -0.53
CA GLU A 46 -11.54 4.11 0.31
C GLU A 46 -10.44 4.40 1.32
N THR A 47 -10.50 3.73 2.46
CA THR A 47 -9.38 3.76 3.41
C THR A 47 -8.28 2.85 2.89
N LEU A 48 -7.08 2.99 3.46
CA LEU A 48 -5.98 2.11 3.09
C LEU A 48 -6.33 0.64 3.33
N ASP A 49 -6.97 0.34 4.45
CA ASP A 49 -7.35 -1.04 4.75
C ASP A 49 -8.34 -1.59 3.72
N GLU A 50 -9.26 -0.74 3.27
CA GLU A 50 -10.22 -1.15 2.25
C GLU A 50 -9.51 -1.41 0.92
N ILE A 51 -8.57 -0.55 0.55
CA ILE A 51 -7.81 -0.72 -0.68
C ILE A 51 -7.05 -2.05 -0.66
N LEU A 52 -6.36 -2.32 0.43
CA LEU A 52 -5.59 -3.57 0.54
C LEU A 52 -6.50 -4.79 0.45
N ARG A 53 -7.66 -4.72 1.09
CA ARG A 53 -8.62 -5.83 1.03
C ARG A 53 -9.13 -6.04 -0.38
N LEU A 54 -9.45 -4.95 -1.09
CA LEU A 54 -9.92 -5.04 -2.47
C LEU A 54 -8.84 -5.61 -3.39
N MET A 55 -7.60 -5.20 -3.20
CA MET A 55 -6.51 -5.69 -4.04
C MET A 55 -6.31 -7.19 -3.88
N LYS A 56 -6.53 -7.73 -2.68
CA LYS A 56 -6.38 -9.16 -2.45
C LYS A 56 -7.37 -10.00 -3.26
N LEU A 57 -8.45 -9.40 -3.71
CA LEU A 57 -9.44 -10.15 -4.48
C LEU A 57 -8.91 -10.54 -5.86
N THR A 58 -8.00 -9.76 -6.41
CA THR A 58 -7.49 -10.00 -7.76
C THR A 58 -5.99 -10.22 -7.82
N VAL A 59 -5.25 -9.85 -6.79
CA VAL A 59 -3.80 -9.97 -6.75
C VAL A 59 -3.45 -11.13 -5.81
N PRO A 60 -2.58 -12.08 -6.25
CA PRO A 60 -2.23 -13.23 -5.40
C PRO A 60 -1.23 -12.82 -4.32
N MET A 61 -1.71 -12.09 -3.32
CA MET A 61 -0.87 -11.53 -2.28
C MET A 61 -1.52 -11.65 -0.92
N LYS A 62 -0.70 -11.50 0.11
CA LYS A 62 -1.18 -11.20 1.45
C LYS A 62 -0.29 -10.09 2.00
N TYR A 63 -0.73 -9.45 3.07
CA TYR A 63 0.04 -8.35 3.63
C TYR A 63 0.12 -8.48 5.13
N ILE A 64 1.22 -7.96 5.68
CA ILE A 64 1.52 -8.02 7.10
C ILE A 64 1.86 -6.62 7.54
N GLU A 65 1.15 -6.12 8.52
CA GLU A 65 1.43 -4.77 9.02
C GLU A 65 2.38 -4.83 10.18
N LYS A 66 3.44 -4.01 10.11
CA LYS A 66 4.42 -3.84 11.18
C LYS A 66 4.53 -2.36 11.44
N THR A 67 3.72 -1.87 12.35
CA THR A 67 3.69 -0.44 12.64
C THR A 67 4.72 -0.12 13.69
N PHE A 68 5.50 0.93 13.46
CA PHE A 68 6.52 1.36 14.39
C PHE A 68 6.09 2.63 15.09
N GLU A 69 6.44 2.75 16.36
CA GLU A 69 6.25 3.97 17.11
C GLU A 69 7.60 4.49 17.57
N LYS A 70 7.76 5.81 17.51
CA LYS A 70 9.00 6.42 17.90
C LYS A 70 8.70 7.60 18.80
N ALA A 71 9.32 7.63 19.98
CA ALA A 71 9.18 8.76 20.91
C ALA A 71 9.97 9.94 20.38
N MET A 72 9.33 11.09 20.34
CA MET A 72 9.94 12.33 19.89
C MET A 72 9.84 13.35 21.02
N PRO A 73 10.67 14.41 20.99
CA PRO A 73 10.60 15.42 22.06
C PRO A 73 9.22 16.03 22.23
N ASN A 74 8.46 16.12 21.14
CA ASN A 74 7.14 16.72 21.22
C ASN A 74 6.02 15.69 21.13
N GLY A 75 6.28 14.44 21.40
CA GLY A 75 5.22 13.43 21.37
C GLY A 75 5.71 12.10 20.78
N VAL A 76 4.76 11.33 20.31
CA VAL A 76 5.03 10.02 19.72
C VAL A 76 4.73 10.08 18.23
N TYR A 77 5.68 9.59 17.43
CA TYR A 77 5.48 9.46 15.99
C TYR A 77 5.19 8.01 15.68
N SER A 78 4.13 7.78 14.90
CA SER A 78 3.75 6.43 14.51
C SER A 78 3.60 6.42 12.99
N LYS A 79 4.24 5.44 12.36
CA LYS A 79 4.15 5.30 10.91
C LYS A 79 3.81 3.85 10.57
N ARG A 80 2.87 3.69 9.67
CA ARG A 80 2.47 2.35 9.23
C ARG A 80 3.51 1.79 8.26
N TYR A 81 3.90 0.55 8.52
CA TYR A 81 4.81 -0.18 7.65
C TYR A 81 4.15 -1.52 7.30
N ILE A 82 3.98 -1.77 6.02
CA ILE A 82 3.24 -2.92 5.55
C ILE A 82 4.10 -3.68 4.53
N GLU A 83 4.25 -4.98 4.75
CA GLU A 83 4.94 -5.85 3.80
C GLU A 83 3.92 -6.63 3.01
N VAL A 84 4.07 -6.62 1.69
CA VAL A 84 3.22 -7.39 0.79
C VAL A 84 4.03 -8.57 0.28
N VAL A 85 3.50 -9.77 0.46
CA VAL A 85 4.19 -10.98 0.06
C VAL A 85 3.29 -11.80 -0.86
N ARG A 86 3.91 -12.69 -1.63
CA ARG A 86 3.16 -13.56 -2.51
C ARG A 86 2.39 -14.58 -1.69
N LEU A 87 1.20 -14.86 -2.16
CA LEU A 87 0.35 -15.84 -1.52
C LEU A 87 0.90 -17.25 -1.71
#